data_36d8e8fef60c2ad2459ed68fecad7481
#
_entry.id   36d8e8fef60c2ad2459ed68fecad7481
#
_cell.length_a   1.000
_cell.length_b   1.000
_cell.length_c   1.000
_cell.angle_alpha   90.00
_cell.angle_beta   90.00
_cell.angle_gamma   90.00
#
_symmetry.space_group_name_H-M   'P 1'
#
loop_
_entity.id
_entity.type
_entity.pdbx_description
1 polymer ?
#
loop_
_entity_poly.entity_id
_entity_poly.type
_entity_poly.pdbx_seq_one_letter_code
_entity_poly.pdbx_strand_id
1 'polypeptide(L)'
;MEDPFELVRRAADALRPDKIAAAVEQQIYTVRVLLGTGFAAPVRPDKIARAVWLLQRWSNTPAGAYSINALTNPERDAVIDELGSLTFRELHLRTNALAHELSNAGIGPDQNVAVMCRNHRYFVEATVALSKLGANTLYLNTAFAGPQIAEVVKREAASAVIYDSEFEGLVAAAKAGRACYTAWESDSTSAQPTLKQLIETGDRGDLDPPLAPGRVVILTSGTTGTPKGAARSQPKNLDPAVALLSRIPLKARERALIAAPLFHSWGFAHFSLGLVLSSTYVLQRHFDPEATLAAVERYRPTVMAVVPVMLQRIMQLPEKVRRKYDTSSLRVVAVSGSALPGELATSFMDEFGDILYNLYGSTEAAWASIATPQDLRAAPGTAGVPPRGTVVRLFDDQNQEVQPGGTGRIFVANEMLFDGYTSGGNKANIEGMLSTGDVGHIDANGRLFVEGRDDEMIVSGGENVFPAEVEDLLARHAGVAEAAVIGIPDKEFGQRLKAFVVRRPGSKLTDEQLKTYVKSNLARYKVPREVEFMDELPRNSTGKVVKRKLAPPAHKGNGAKPAARSSKRASQKTR
;
A
#
# COMPACT_ATOMS: atom_id res chain seq x y z
N MET A 1 -33.89 -15.08 -6.60
CA MET A 1 -33.85 -15.85 -7.86
C MET A 1 -33.60 -14.85 -8.97
N GLU A 2 -32.46 -14.95 -9.64
CA GLU A 2 -32.16 -14.12 -10.81
C GLU A 2 -33.12 -14.47 -11.94
N ASP A 3 -33.56 -13.43 -12.68
CA ASP A 3 -34.47 -13.60 -13.82
C ASP A 3 -33.82 -14.51 -14.87
N PRO A 4 -34.44 -15.65 -15.26
CA PRO A 4 -33.91 -16.55 -16.28
C PRO A 4 -33.62 -15.85 -17.64
N PHE A 5 -34.36 -14.80 -17.98
CA PHE A 5 -34.11 -14.01 -19.19
C PHE A 5 -32.84 -13.15 -19.10
N GLU A 6 -32.50 -12.69 -17.92
CA GLU A 6 -31.23 -11.98 -17.70
C GLU A 6 -30.01 -12.91 -17.80
N LEU A 7 -30.11 -14.14 -17.30
CA LEU A 7 -29.09 -15.18 -17.48
C LEU A 7 -28.88 -15.55 -18.95
N VAL A 8 -29.95 -15.71 -19.71
CA VAL A 8 -29.87 -15.99 -21.16
C VAL A 8 -29.28 -14.80 -21.93
N ARG A 9 -29.66 -13.56 -21.57
CA ARG A 9 -29.07 -12.35 -22.15
C ARG A 9 -27.56 -12.24 -21.86
N ARG A 10 -27.15 -12.47 -20.62
CA ARG A 10 -25.69 -12.46 -20.22
C ARG A 10 -24.92 -13.55 -20.97
N ALA A 11 -25.49 -14.76 -21.10
CA ALA A 11 -24.86 -15.83 -21.85
C ALA A 11 -24.75 -15.51 -23.35
N ALA A 12 -25.81 -14.95 -23.97
CA ALA A 12 -25.80 -14.53 -25.38
C ALA A 12 -24.82 -13.36 -25.62
N ASP A 13 -24.71 -12.42 -24.67
CA ASP A 13 -23.78 -11.31 -24.75
C ASP A 13 -22.31 -11.80 -24.60
N ALA A 14 -22.06 -12.81 -23.77
CA ALA A 14 -20.75 -13.44 -23.63
C ALA A 14 -20.30 -14.22 -24.88
N LEU A 15 -21.23 -14.70 -25.66
CA LEU A 15 -20.96 -15.44 -26.90
C LEU A 15 -20.82 -14.55 -28.15
N ARG A 16 -20.84 -13.24 -28.00
CA ARG A 16 -20.61 -12.31 -29.11
C ARG A 16 -19.15 -12.44 -29.61
N PRO A 17 -18.93 -12.46 -30.95
CA PRO A 17 -17.60 -12.66 -31.53
C PRO A 17 -16.57 -11.66 -31.06
N ASP A 18 -16.95 -10.39 -30.86
CA ASP A 18 -16.06 -9.34 -30.33
C ASP A 18 -15.62 -9.61 -28.88
N LYS A 19 -16.53 -10.11 -28.02
CA LYS A 19 -16.20 -10.48 -26.63
C LYS A 19 -15.38 -11.75 -26.55
N ILE A 20 -15.65 -12.73 -27.41
CA ILE A 20 -14.83 -13.95 -27.51
C ILE A 20 -13.41 -13.58 -27.96
N ALA A 21 -13.27 -12.73 -28.99
CA ALA A 21 -11.97 -12.25 -29.45
C ALA A 21 -11.21 -11.51 -28.35
N ALA A 22 -11.86 -10.61 -27.60
CA ALA A 22 -11.27 -9.90 -26.47
C ALA A 22 -10.84 -10.86 -25.35
N ALA A 23 -11.66 -11.87 -25.03
CA ALA A 23 -11.32 -12.88 -24.02
C ALA A 23 -10.11 -13.72 -24.44
N VAL A 24 -10.03 -14.13 -25.71
CA VAL A 24 -8.88 -14.86 -26.26
C VAL A 24 -7.61 -13.99 -26.22
N GLU A 25 -7.72 -12.72 -26.64
CA GLU A 25 -6.62 -11.77 -26.56
C GLU A 25 -6.12 -11.58 -25.11
N GLN A 26 -7.03 -11.46 -24.15
CA GLN A 26 -6.70 -11.38 -22.73
C GLN A 26 -5.98 -12.65 -22.26
N GLN A 27 -6.43 -13.84 -22.64
CA GLN A 27 -5.77 -15.09 -22.29
C GLN A 27 -4.35 -15.18 -22.88
N ILE A 28 -4.18 -14.83 -24.15
CA ILE A 28 -2.85 -14.79 -24.81
C ILE A 28 -1.95 -13.80 -24.09
N TYR A 29 -2.45 -12.61 -23.75
CA TYR A 29 -1.68 -11.62 -23.01
C TYR A 29 -1.27 -12.12 -21.63
N THR A 30 -2.19 -12.71 -20.88
CA THR A 30 -1.93 -13.30 -19.55
C THR A 30 -0.84 -14.37 -19.63
N VAL A 31 -0.97 -15.30 -20.58
CA VAL A 31 0.05 -16.34 -20.81
C VAL A 31 1.41 -15.72 -21.17
N ARG A 32 1.43 -14.73 -22.06
CA ARG A 32 2.68 -14.04 -22.47
C ARG A 32 3.37 -13.37 -21.27
N VAL A 33 2.61 -12.63 -20.43
CA VAL A 33 3.16 -11.98 -19.24
C VAL A 33 3.71 -13.01 -18.26
N LEU A 34 2.94 -14.07 -17.96
CA LEU A 34 3.37 -15.13 -17.04
C LEU A 34 4.61 -15.88 -17.56
N LEU A 35 4.66 -16.20 -18.85
CA LEU A 35 5.87 -16.80 -19.45
C LEU A 35 7.07 -15.86 -19.30
N GLY A 36 6.88 -14.56 -19.50
CA GLY A 36 7.92 -13.53 -19.32
C GLY A 36 8.46 -13.44 -17.89
N THR A 37 7.69 -13.85 -16.88
CA THR A 37 8.16 -13.94 -15.49
C THR A 37 9.03 -15.17 -15.23
N GLY A 38 9.11 -16.11 -16.15
CA GLY A 38 9.74 -17.41 -15.91
C GLY A 38 8.92 -18.33 -15.00
N PHE A 39 7.64 -18.09 -14.85
CA PHE A 39 6.72 -18.91 -14.04
C PHE A 39 6.67 -20.35 -14.53
N ALA A 40 6.68 -20.58 -15.85
CA ALA A 40 6.67 -21.90 -16.48
C ALA A 40 8.07 -22.54 -16.48
N ALA A 41 8.66 -22.76 -15.31
CA ALA A 41 9.82 -23.63 -15.23
C ALA A 41 9.40 -25.12 -15.40
N PRO A 42 10.28 -25.99 -15.88
CA PRO A 42 9.99 -27.40 -15.97
C PRO A 42 9.72 -27.98 -14.57
N VAL A 43 8.48 -28.32 -14.33
CA VAL A 43 8.01 -29.02 -13.14
C VAL A 43 7.61 -30.43 -13.59
N ARG A 44 7.91 -31.44 -12.79
CA ARG A 44 7.51 -32.82 -13.08
C ARG A 44 5.98 -32.91 -13.27
N PRO A 45 5.47 -33.66 -14.26
CA PRO A 45 4.03 -33.74 -14.56
C PRO A 45 3.16 -34.15 -13.36
N ASP A 46 3.65 -35.08 -12.50
CA ASP A 46 2.98 -35.51 -11.27
C ASP A 46 2.79 -34.34 -10.28
N LYS A 47 3.79 -33.46 -10.16
CA LYS A 47 3.71 -32.27 -9.32
C LYS A 47 2.77 -31.21 -9.90
N ILE A 48 2.69 -31.08 -11.22
CA ILE A 48 1.75 -30.16 -11.87
C ILE A 48 0.31 -30.56 -11.55
N ALA A 49 -0.04 -31.85 -11.77
CA ALA A 49 -1.38 -32.35 -11.47
C ALA A 49 -1.78 -32.11 -10.01
N ARG A 50 -0.85 -32.37 -9.07
CA ARG A 50 -1.07 -32.13 -7.65
C ARG A 50 -1.14 -30.65 -7.29
N ALA A 51 -0.36 -29.79 -7.94
CA ALA A 51 -0.43 -28.34 -7.75
C ALA A 51 -1.77 -27.77 -8.23
N VAL A 52 -2.29 -28.24 -9.37
CA VAL A 52 -3.62 -27.87 -9.88
C VAL A 52 -4.70 -28.31 -8.88
N TRP A 53 -4.61 -29.55 -8.37
CA TRP A 53 -5.53 -30.04 -7.35
C TRP A 53 -5.49 -29.20 -6.05
N LEU A 54 -4.30 -28.81 -5.58
CA LEU A 54 -4.14 -27.90 -4.44
C LEU A 54 -4.75 -26.54 -4.71
N LEU A 55 -4.53 -25.98 -5.91
CA LEU A 55 -5.11 -24.69 -6.31
C LEU A 55 -6.65 -24.73 -6.32
N GLN A 56 -7.24 -25.82 -6.80
CA GLN A 56 -8.70 -25.99 -6.77
C GLN A 56 -9.25 -26.08 -5.36
N ARG A 57 -8.53 -26.74 -4.43
CA ARG A 57 -8.95 -26.91 -3.04
C ARG A 57 -8.75 -25.65 -2.19
N TRP A 58 -7.60 -24.98 -2.33
CA TRP A 58 -7.19 -23.86 -1.49
C TRP A 58 -7.43 -22.49 -2.12
N SER A 59 -7.85 -22.44 -3.38
CA SER A 59 -7.99 -21.19 -4.16
C SER A 59 -6.71 -20.35 -4.18
N ASN A 60 -6.82 -19.08 -4.59
CA ASN A 60 -5.70 -18.13 -4.61
C ASN A 60 -5.43 -17.53 -3.23
N THR A 61 -5.23 -18.36 -2.23
CA THR A 61 -4.99 -17.94 -0.84
C THR A 61 -3.52 -18.07 -0.45
N PRO A 62 -3.06 -17.41 0.62
CA PRO A 62 -1.72 -17.65 1.18
C PRO A 62 -1.49 -19.13 1.54
N ALA A 63 -2.50 -19.80 2.09
CA ALA A 63 -2.43 -21.25 2.40
C ALA A 63 -2.20 -22.09 1.13
N GLY A 64 -2.95 -21.83 0.07
CA GLY A 64 -2.81 -22.53 -1.21
C GLY A 64 -1.43 -22.29 -1.85
N ALA A 65 -0.99 -21.05 -1.91
CA ALA A 65 0.29 -20.69 -2.50
C ALA A 65 1.48 -21.36 -1.75
N TYR A 66 1.48 -21.34 -0.41
CA TYR A 66 2.54 -22.00 0.36
C TYR A 66 2.48 -23.53 0.27
N SER A 67 1.30 -24.15 0.23
CA SER A 67 1.15 -25.59 0.01
C SER A 67 1.68 -26.01 -1.36
N ILE A 68 1.39 -25.24 -2.41
CA ILE A 68 1.92 -25.47 -3.76
C ILE A 68 3.45 -25.30 -3.78
N ASN A 69 3.97 -24.25 -3.14
CA ASN A 69 5.41 -24.00 -3.09
C ASN A 69 6.16 -25.06 -2.27
N ALA A 70 5.58 -25.56 -1.18
CA ALA A 70 6.14 -26.67 -0.41
C ALA A 70 6.22 -27.96 -1.23
N LEU A 71 5.27 -28.19 -2.16
CA LEU A 71 5.28 -29.30 -3.10
C LEU A 71 6.32 -29.13 -4.21
N THR A 72 6.35 -27.93 -4.83
CA THR A 72 7.13 -27.67 -6.05
C THR A 72 8.57 -27.24 -5.78
N ASN A 73 8.81 -26.51 -4.70
CA ASN A 73 10.08 -25.90 -4.32
C ASN A 73 10.46 -26.15 -2.85
N PRO A 74 10.34 -27.37 -2.31
CA PRO A 74 10.41 -27.64 -0.87
C PRO A 74 11.68 -27.12 -0.18
N GLU A 75 12.83 -27.29 -0.82
CA GLU A 75 14.15 -26.98 -0.24
C GLU A 75 14.60 -25.51 -0.48
N ARG A 76 13.80 -24.73 -1.21
CA ARG A 76 14.13 -23.31 -1.40
C ARG A 76 13.76 -22.51 -0.16
N ASP A 77 14.56 -21.48 0.14
CA ASP A 77 14.20 -20.49 1.15
C ASP A 77 12.85 -19.84 0.81
N ALA A 78 11.94 -19.81 1.75
CA ALA A 78 10.67 -19.07 1.68
C ALA A 78 10.79 -17.71 2.36
N VAL A 79 11.43 -17.67 3.54
CA VAL A 79 11.63 -16.47 4.35
C VAL A 79 13.04 -16.48 4.93
N ILE A 80 13.68 -15.32 4.89
CA ILE A 80 14.95 -15.02 5.54
C ILE A 80 14.72 -13.79 6.42
N ASP A 81 15.01 -13.90 7.71
CA ASP A 81 14.94 -12.79 8.67
C ASP A 81 16.09 -12.88 9.70
N GLU A 82 16.00 -12.14 10.79
CA GLU A 82 17.02 -12.10 11.83
C GLU A 82 17.26 -13.46 12.52
N LEU A 83 16.27 -14.37 12.46
CA LEU A 83 16.40 -15.75 13.00
C LEU A 83 16.97 -16.76 11.98
N GLY A 84 17.39 -16.32 10.81
CA GLY A 84 17.92 -17.15 9.73
C GLY A 84 16.88 -17.45 8.64
N SER A 85 17.06 -18.54 7.88
CA SER A 85 16.15 -18.91 6.80
C SER A 85 15.16 -19.99 7.24
N LEU A 86 14.01 -20.03 6.57
CA LEU A 86 13.03 -21.12 6.56
C LEU A 86 12.76 -21.51 5.11
N THR A 87 12.83 -22.79 4.82
CA THR A 87 12.44 -23.34 3.51
C THR A 87 10.90 -23.36 3.36
N PHE A 88 10.42 -23.52 2.12
CA PHE A 88 8.98 -23.67 1.89
C PHE A 88 8.40 -24.90 2.61
N ARG A 89 9.16 -26.01 2.70
CA ARG A 89 8.76 -27.20 3.46
C ARG A 89 8.64 -26.90 4.95
N GLU A 90 9.67 -26.32 5.54
CA GLU A 90 9.66 -25.98 6.96
C GLU A 90 8.52 -25.03 7.31
N LEU A 91 8.33 -23.97 6.52
CA LEU A 91 7.26 -23.01 6.74
C LEU A 91 5.88 -23.66 6.61
N HIS A 92 5.70 -24.60 5.66
CA HIS A 92 4.44 -25.33 5.50
C HIS A 92 4.13 -26.19 6.75
N LEU A 93 5.11 -26.97 7.25
CA LEU A 93 4.95 -27.79 8.44
C LEU A 93 4.73 -26.95 9.70
N ARG A 94 5.44 -25.85 9.84
CA ARG A 94 5.29 -24.91 10.97
C ARG A 94 3.93 -24.22 10.97
N THR A 95 3.43 -23.85 9.81
CA THR A 95 2.09 -23.24 9.68
C THR A 95 0.97 -24.27 9.82
N ASN A 96 1.20 -25.56 9.55
CA ASN A 96 0.27 -26.62 9.93
C ASN A 96 0.17 -26.72 11.46
N ALA A 97 1.31 -26.83 12.14
CA ALA A 97 1.36 -26.90 13.60
C ALA A 97 0.65 -25.70 14.25
N LEU A 98 0.96 -24.49 13.79
CA LEU A 98 0.31 -23.28 14.29
C LEU A 98 -1.20 -23.27 14.03
N ALA A 99 -1.64 -23.73 12.85
CA ALA A 99 -3.06 -23.80 12.52
C ALA A 99 -3.81 -24.81 13.41
N HIS A 100 -3.24 -25.98 13.67
CA HIS A 100 -3.83 -26.96 14.59
C HIS A 100 -4.00 -26.39 16.00
N GLU A 101 -2.96 -25.73 16.56
CA GLU A 101 -3.04 -25.13 17.90
C GLU A 101 -4.04 -23.96 17.97
N LEU A 102 -4.07 -23.10 16.95
CA LEU A 102 -5.07 -22.03 16.88
C LEU A 102 -6.50 -22.58 16.73
N SER A 103 -6.67 -23.69 15.98
CA SER A 103 -7.95 -24.38 15.86
C SER A 103 -8.39 -24.98 17.19
N ASN A 104 -7.48 -25.64 17.93
CA ASN A 104 -7.73 -26.17 19.28
C ASN A 104 -8.17 -25.08 20.26
N ALA A 105 -7.67 -23.85 20.05
CA ALA A 105 -8.08 -22.67 20.81
C ALA A 105 -9.40 -22.02 20.33
N GLY A 106 -10.11 -22.62 19.36
CA GLY A 106 -11.39 -22.16 18.84
C GLY A 106 -11.31 -21.12 17.73
N ILE A 107 -10.15 -20.92 17.11
CA ILE A 107 -10.00 -20.04 15.95
C ILE A 107 -10.31 -20.84 14.67
N GLY A 108 -11.24 -20.35 13.86
CA GLY A 108 -11.69 -21.02 12.64
C GLY A 108 -12.42 -20.09 11.70
N PRO A 109 -13.23 -20.62 10.77
CA PRO A 109 -14.00 -19.83 9.83
C PRO A 109 -14.82 -18.74 10.53
N ASP A 110 -14.96 -17.58 9.87
CA ASP A 110 -15.68 -16.40 10.36
C ASP A 110 -15.14 -15.72 11.64
N GLN A 111 -14.08 -16.27 12.24
CA GLN A 111 -13.39 -15.60 13.34
C GLN A 111 -12.46 -14.50 12.82
N ASN A 112 -12.52 -13.32 13.45
CA ASN A 112 -11.61 -12.22 13.13
C ASN A 112 -10.42 -12.26 14.09
N VAL A 113 -9.20 -12.33 13.54
CA VAL A 113 -7.96 -12.32 14.31
C VAL A 113 -7.16 -11.06 13.98
N ALA A 114 -6.88 -10.26 14.99
CA ALA A 114 -6.06 -9.06 14.85
C ALA A 114 -4.57 -9.43 14.90
N VAL A 115 -3.79 -8.93 13.94
CA VAL A 115 -2.34 -9.17 13.84
C VAL A 115 -1.61 -7.83 13.87
N MET A 116 -0.76 -7.63 14.89
CA MET A 116 0.06 -6.43 15.09
C MET A 116 1.54 -6.82 15.15
N CYS A 117 2.10 -7.11 14.00
CA CYS A 117 3.47 -7.60 13.86
C CYS A 117 4.27 -6.74 12.90
N ARG A 118 5.59 -6.71 13.11
CA ARG A 118 6.54 -6.19 12.14
C ARG A 118 6.83 -7.20 11.03
N ASN A 119 7.77 -6.85 10.14
CA ASN A 119 8.15 -7.72 9.02
C ASN A 119 9.12 -8.82 9.50
N HIS A 120 8.61 -9.99 9.82
CA HIS A 120 9.38 -11.18 10.21
C HIS A 120 8.59 -12.47 9.94
N ARG A 121 9.21 -13.64 10.11
CA ARG A 121 8.61 -14.95 9.86
C ARG A 121 7.26 -15.17 10.53
N TYR A 122 7.07 -14.72 11.76
CA TYR A 122 5.82 -14.97 12.49
C TYR A 122 4.64 -14.16 11.92
N PHE A 123 4.86 -13.00 11.28
CA PHE A 123 3.81 -12.35 10.48
C PHE A 123 3.34 -13.27 9.35
N VAL A 124 4.31 -13.88 8.63
CA VAL A 124 4.03 -14.79 7.52
C VAL A 124 3.35 -16.06 8.03
N GLU A 125 3.87 -16.66 9.09
CA GLU A 125 3.33 -17.89 9.69
C GLU A 125 1.92 -17.68 10.22
N ALA A 126 1.64 -16.59 10.93
CA ALA A 126 0.29 -16.25 11.38
C ALA A 126 -0.66 -16.06 10.20
N THR A 127 -0.25 -15.29 9.16
CA THR A 127 -1.05 -15.07 7.95
C THR A 127 -1.43 -16.39 7.27
N VAL A 128 -0.47 -17.29 7.09
CA VAL A 128 -0.69 -18.59 6.43
C VAL A 128 -1.53 -19.52 7.30
N ALA A 129 -1.28 -19.60 8.62
CA ALA A 129 -2.06 -20.44 9.53
C ALA A 129 -3.52 -19.98 9.60
N LEU A 130 -3.78 -18.68 9.72
CA LEU A 130 -5.14 -18.13 9.70
C LEU A 130 -5.83 -18.38 8.35
N SER A 131 -5.09 -18.28 7.25
CA SER A 131 -5.59 -18.64 5.91
C SER A 131 -5.96 -20.13 5.81
N LYS A 132 -5.20 -21.04 6.44
CA LYS A 132 -5.53 -22.49 6.51
C LYS A 132 -6.81 -22.75 7.28
N LEU A 133 -7.11 -21.95 8.27
CA LEU A 133 -8.32 -22.05 9.09
C LEU A 133 -9.55 -21.36 8.49
N GLY A 134 -9.40 -20.59 7.41
CA GLY A 134 -10.49 -19.75 6.89
C GLY A 134 -10.84 -18.58 7.80
N ALA A 135 -9.99 -18.24 8.76
CA ALA A 135 -10.17 -17.12 9.66
C ALA A 135 -9.87 -15.78 8.94
N ASN A 136 -10.62 -14.75 9.29
CA ASN A 136 -10.37 -13.41 8.78
C ASN A 136 -9.15 -12.79 9.49
N THR A 137 -8.27 -12.18 8.74
CA THR A 137 -7.07 -11.53 9.28
C THR A 137 -7.20 -10.02 9.23
N LEU A 138 -7.15 -9.37 10.40
CA LEU A 138 -7.20 -7.93 10.57
C LEU A 138 -5.80 -7.40 10.86
N TYR A 139 -5.14 -6.75 9.89
CA TYR A 139 -3.81 -6.20 10.09
C TYR A 139 -3.86 -4.85 10.78
N LEU A 140 -3.30 -4.78 12.00
CA LEU A 140 -3.19 -3.55 12.77
C LEU A 140 -1.92 -2.79 12.41
N ASN A 141 -2.05 -1.49 12.25
CA ASN A 141 -0.90 -0.63 12.01
C ASN A 141 -0.11 -0.44 13.31
N THR A 142 1.20 -0.73 13.28
CA THR A 142 2.10 -0.64 14.43
C THR A 142 2.31 0.77 15.00
N ALA A 143 1.80 1.80 14.32
CA ALA A 143 1.82 3.19 14.81
C ALA A 143 0.49 3.64 15.44
N PHE A 144 -0.50 2.76 15.58
CA PHE A 144 -1.75 3.13 16.25
C PHE A 144 -1.53 3.31 17.75
N ALA A 145 -2.23 4.29 18.32
CA ALA A 145 -2.29 4.46 19.76
C ALA A 145 -3.20 3.39 20.39
N GLY A 146 -2.92 3.02 21.66
CA GLY A 146 -3.68 2.00 22.38
C GLY A 146 -5.21 2.14 22.32
N PRO A 147 -5.79 3.34 22.54
CA PRO A 147 -7.24 3.55 22.40
C PRO A 147 -7.78 3.25 21.00
N GLN A 148 -7.03 3.58 19.93
CA GLN A 148 -7.42 3.28 18.55
C GLN A 148 -7.41 1.78 18.29
N ILE A 149 -6.41 1.06 18.81
CA ILE A 149 -6.32 -0.41 18.71
C ILE A 149 -7.51 -1.04 19.40
N ALA A 150 -7.83 -0.63 20.64
CA ALA A 150 -8.95 -1.16 21.41
C ALA A 150 -10.30 -0.94 20.70
N GLU A 151 -10.50 0.25 20.14
CA GLU A 151 -11.71 0.59 19.37
C GLU A 151 -11.84 -0.26 18.11
N VAL A 152 -10.75 -0.39 17.33
CA VAL A 152 -10.73 -1.18 16.09
C VAL A 152 -11.00 -2.65 16.40
N VAL A 153 -10.27 -3.24 17.36
CA VAL A 153 -10.42 -4.66 17.76
C VAL A 153 -11.84 -4.96 18.27
N LYS A 154 -12.47 -4.00 18.98
CA LYS A 154 -13.86 -4.11 19.41
C LYS A 154 -14.84 -4.01 18.24
N ARG A 155 -14.69 -3.01 17.39
CA ARG A 155 -15.57 -2.76 16.23
C ARG A 155 -15.54 -3.92 15.23
N GLU A 156 -14.35 -4.44 14.94
CA GLU A 156 -14.18 -5.58 14.03
C GLU A 156 -14.45 -6.92 14.72
N ALA A 157 -14.92 -6.93 15.97
CA ALA A 157 -15.25 -8.12 16.75
C ALA A 157 -14.12 -9.18 16.72
N ALA A 158 -12.85 -8.76 16.85
CA ALA A 158 -11.76 -9.70 16.87
C ALA A 158 -11.83 -10.61 18.10
N SER A 159 -11.72 -11.93 17.89
CA SER A 159 -11.74 -12.97 18.92
C SER A 159 -10.35 -13.23 19.52
N ALA A 160 -9.30 -12.94 18.76
CA ALA A 160 -7.92 -13.09 19.20
C ALA A 160 -7.02 -11.94 18.73
N VAL A 161 -5.89 -11.76 19.42
CA VAL A 161 -4.85 -10.77 19.09
C VAL A 161 -3.50 -11.46 19.05
N ILE A 162 -2.81 -11.40 17.91
CA ILE A 162 -1.43 -11.85 17.72
C ILE A 162 -0.56 -10.59 17.60
N TYR A 163 0.51 -10.46 18.39
CA TYR A 163 1.29 -9.23 18.43
C TYR A 163 2.76 -9.48 18.82
N ASP A 164 3.66 -8.57 18.43
CA ASP A 164 5.04 -8.58 18.93
C ASP A 164 5.10 -7.99 20.33
N SER A 165 5.95 -8.54 21.21
CA SER A 165 6.02 -8.15 22.64
C SER A 165 6.29 -6.66 22.85
N GLU A 166 6.95 -5.99 21.91
CA GLU A 166 7.16 -4.53 21.95
C GLU A 166 5.85 -3.73 21.95
N PHE A 167 4.74 -4.31 21.50
CA PHE A 167 3.42 -3.68 21.47
C PHE A 167 2.53 -4.04 22.66
N GLU A 168 3.04 -4.78 23.63
CA GLU A 168 2.31 -5.23 24.83
C GLU A 168 1.49 -4.11 25.50
N GLY A 169 2.14 -2.95 25.75
CA GLY A 169 1.47 -1.79 26.37
C GLY A 169 0.38 -1.16 25.47
N LEU A 170 0.55 -1.20 24.14
CA LEU A 170 -0.41 -0.66 23.18
C LEU A 170 -1.65 -1.54 23.04
N VAL A 171 -1.49 -2.87 23.09
CA VAL A 171 -2.61 -3.82 22.95
C VAL A 171 -3.31 -4.14 24.27
N ALA A 172 -2.81 -3.64 25.39
CA ALA A 172 -3.31 -3.98 26.74
C ALA A 172 -4.84 -3.87 26.87
N ALA A 173 -5.44 -2.75 26.41
CA ALA A 173 -6.89 -2.56 26.45
C ALA A 173 -7.65 -3.42 25.41
N ALA A 174 -6.99 -3.85 24.35
CA ALA A 174 -7.57 -4.68 23.31
C ALA A 174 -7.64 -6.16 23.71
N LYS A 175 -6.87 -6.60 24.71
CA LYS A 175 -6.76 -8.01 25.14
C LYS A 175 -7.95 -8.49 25.97
N ALA A 176 -8.72 -7.60 26.57
CA ALA A 176 -9.79 -7.97 27.52
C ALA A 176 -10.79 -8.95 26.90
N GLY A 177 -10.89 -10.16 27.48
CA GLY A 177 -11.80 -11.21 27.07
C GLY A 177 -11.43 -11.90 25.74
N ARG A 178 -10.18 -11.82 25.31
CA ARG A 178 -9.70 -12.39 24.03
C ARG A 178 -8.50 -13.32 24.24
N ALA A 179 -8.36 -14.29 23.35
CA ALA A 179 -7.13 -15.07 23.25
C ALA A 179 -5.99 -14.17 22.74
N CYS A 180 -4.82 -14.31 23.32
CA CYS A 180 -3.67 -13.47 23.03
C CYS A 180 -2.44 -14.33 22.81
N TYR A 181 -1.67 -13.99 21.77
CA TYR A 181 -0.47 -14.73 21.40
C TYR A 181 0.66 -13.75 21.08
N THR A 182 1.85 -14.02 21.60
CA THR A 182 3.04 -13.25 21.25
C THR A 182 3.71 -13.85 20.02
N ALA A 183 3.90 -13.03 18.99
CA ALA A 183 4.56 -13.44 17.76
C ALA A 183 6.07 -13.39 17.88
N TRP A 184 6.62 -12.21 18.16
CA TRP A 184 8.04 -12.02 18.36
C TRP A 184 8.31 -11.57 19.79
N GLU A 185 9.26 -12.24 20.45
CA GLU A 185 9.75 -11.82 21.77
C GLU A 185 10.97 -10.91 21.56
N SER A 186 10.87 -9.68 22.07
CA SER A 186 11.99 -8.79 22.29
C SER A 186 12.66 -9.15 23.64
N ASP A 187 13.23 -8.20 24.35
CA ASP A 187 14.02 -8.42 25.57
C ASP A 187 13.23 -8.91 26.81
N SER A 188 11.90 -9.06 26.73
CA SER A 188 11.03 -9.50 27.82
C SER A 188 10.31 -10.81 27.48
N THR A 189 10.35 -11.78 28.38
CA THR A 189 9.51 -12.99 28.33
C THR A 189 8.04 -12.62 28.39
N SER A 190 7.27 -13.05 27.41
CA SER A 190 5.83 -12.81 27.38
C SER A 190 5.11 -13.66 28.41
N ALA A 191 4.09 -13.09 29.07
CA ALA A 191 3.15 -13.85 29.90
C ALA A 191 2.10 -14.62 29.05
N GLN A 192 2.07 -14.41 27.74
CA GLN A 192 1.15 -15.05 26.80
C GLN A 192 1.83 -16.22 26.08
N PRO A 193 1.10 -17.24 25.63
CA PRO A 193 1.65 -18.27 24.74
C PRO A 193 2.29 -17.63 23.51
N THR A 194 3.47 -18.11 23.14
CA THR A 194 4.17 -17.59 21.95
C THR A 194 3.85 -18.44 20.73
N LEU A 195 3.84 -17.83 19.54
CA LEU A 195 3.70 -18.59 18.29
C LEU A 195 4.79 -19.64 18.15
N LYS A 196 5.99 -19.37 18.65
CA LYS A 196 7.10 -20.32 18.68
C LYS A 196 6.71 -21.59 19.45
N GLN A 197 6.18 -21.45 20.68
CA GLN A 197 5.74 -22.58 21.50
C GLN A 197 4.65 -23.38 20.81
N LEU A 198 3.61 -22.73 20.26
CA LEU A 198 2.53 -23.40 19.53
C LEU A 198 3.05 -24.17 18.31
N ILE A 199 4.01 -23.63 17.57
CA ILE A 199 4.64 -24.29 16.43
C ILE A 199 5.49 -25.49 16.86
N GLU A 200 6.15 -25.43 18.01
CA GLU A 200 6.98 -26.53 18.53
C GLU A 200 6.16 -27.70 19.03
N THR A 201 4.98 -27.47 19.59
CA THR A 201 4.10 -28.49 20.21
C THR A 201 3.00 -29.01 19.27
N GLY A 202 2.59 -28.18 18.26
CA GLY A 202 1.46 -28.52 17.42
C GLY A 202 1.68 -29.63 16.42
N ASP A 203 0.59 -30.26 15.98
CA ASP A 203 0.59 -31.26 14.93
C ASP A 203 0.98 -30.66 13.57
N ARG A 204 1.91 -31.30 12.88
CA ARG A 204 2.43 -30.88 11.56
C ARG A 204 1.70 -31.51 10.38
N GLY A 205 0.68 -32.36 10.65
CA GLY A 205 -0.14 -32.98 9.61
C GLY A 205 -0.86 -31.95 8.73
N ASP A 206 -1.20 -32.37 7.53
CA ASP A 206 -1.95 -31.52 6.61
C ASP A 206 -3.38 -31.28 7.11
N LEU A 207 -3.88 -30.07 6.93
CA LEU A 207 -5.26 -29.70 7.23
C LEU A 207 -6.13 -29.82 5.97
N ASP A 208 -7.41 -30.05 6.18
CA ASP A 208 -8.40 -29.85 5.13
C ASP A 208 -8.67 -28.35 4.91
N PRO A 209 -8.85 -27.91 3.64
CA PRO A 209 -9.17 -26.53 3.37
C PRO A 209 -10.53 -26.14 3.94
N PRO A 210 -10.69 -24.90 4.39
CA PRO A 210 -11.98 -24.40 4.86
C PRO A 210 -12.98 -24.31 3.70
N LEU A 211 -14.29 -24.34 4.02
CA LEU A 211 -15.36 -24.23 3.03
C LEU A 211 -15.32 -22.90 2.24
N ALA A 212 -14.82 -21.85 2.87
CA ALA A 212 -14.61 -20.55 2.27
C ALA A 212 -13.32 -19.91 2.80
N PRO A 213 -12.58 -19.18 1.96
CA PRO A 213 -11.39 -18.47 2.40
C PRO A 213 -11.74 -17.31 3.33
N GLY A 214 -10.93 -17.11 4.37
CA GLY A 214 -11.02 -15.93 5.23
C GLY A 214 -10.68 -14.64 4.47
N ARG A 215 -11.21 -13.52 4.95
CA ARG A 215 -10.96 -12.19 4.39
C ARG A 215 -9.71 -11.56 4.99
N VAL A 216 -9.05 -10.74 4.18
CA VAL A 216 -7.98 -9.85 4.64
C VAL A 216 -8.54 -8.44 4.78
N VAL A 217 -8.40 -7.86 5.97
CA VAL A 217 -8.83 -6.49 6.28
C VAL A 217 -7.59 -5.65 6.58
N ILE A 218 -7.35 -4.66 5.73
CA ILE A 218 -6.26 -3.69 5.91
C ILE A 218 -6.85 -2.38 6.39
N LEU A 219 -6.29 -1.83 7.47
CA LEU A 219 -6.78 -0.60 8.07
C LEU A 219 -6.20 0.63 7.36
N THR A 220 -7.09 1.55 6.99
CA THR A 220 -6.71 2.85 6.44
C THR A 220 -6.76 3.92 7.53
N SER A 221 -5.81 4.84 7.51
CA SER A 221 -5.87 6.06 8.34
C SER A 221 -6.92 7.00 7.76
N GLY A 222 -8.20 6.82 8.14
CA GLY A 222 -9.27 7.73 7.72
C GLY A 222 -8.97 9.17 8.17
N THR A 223 -9.40 10.16 7.37
CA THR A 223 -9.32 11.59 7.68
C THR A 223 -10.11 11.98 8.95
N THR A 224 -11.03 11.11 9.40
CA THR A 224 -11.93 11.32 10.53
C THR A 224 -11.44 10.79 11.88
N GLY A 225 -10.20 10.32 12.00
CA GLY A 225 -9.56 9.95 13.28
C GLY A 225 -9.52 8.46 13.59
N THR A 226 -10.62 7.70 13.53
CA THR A 226 -10.60 6.23 13.74
C THR A 226 -10.30 5.51 12.44
N PRO A 227 -9.32 4.57 12.44
CA PRO A 227 -8.98 3.80 11.25
C PRO A 227 -10.17 2.97 10.75
N LYS A 228 -10.40 2.97 9.42
CA LYS A 228 -11.47 2.19 8.78
C LYS A 228 -10.87 0.94 8.15
N GLY A 229 -11.55 -0.20 8.30
CA GLY A 229 -11.18 -1.44 7.61
C GLY A 229 -11.63 -1.38 6.15
N ALA A 230 -10.71 -1.51 5.22
CA ALA A 230 -11.02 -1.71 3.81
C ALA A 230 -11.07 -3.22 3.55
N ALA A 231 -12.26 -3.73 3.33
CA ALA A 231 -12.47 -5.12 2.98
C ALA A 231 -12.26 -5.31 1.47
N ARG A 232 -11.64 -6.42 1.10
CA ARG A 232 -11.46 -6.79 -0.30
C ARG A 232 -11.67 -8.28 -0.49
N SER A 233 -12.45 -8.61 -1.51
CA SER A 233 -12.63 -9.99 -1.96
C SER A 233 -11.35 -10.53 -2.60
N GLN A 234 -11.15 -11.84 -2.51
CA GLN A 234 -10.04 -12.51 -3.18
C GLN A 234 -10.17 -12.38 -4.70
N PRO A 235 -9.08 -12.16 -5.45
CA PRO A 235 -9.13 -12.10 -6.90
C PRO A 235 -9.60 -13.42 -7.49
N LYS A 236 -10.54 -13.34 -8.44
CA LYS A 236 -11.14 -14.53 -9.09
C LYS A 236 -10.20 -15.19 -10.09
N ASN A 237 -9.23 -14.45 -10.59
CA ASN A 237 -8.29 -14.86 -11.63
C ASN A 237 -6.90 -14.22 -11.39
N LEU A 238 -5.97 -14.39 -12.32
CA LEU A 238 -4.62 -13.81 -12.27
C LEU A 238 -4.49 -12.44 -12.93
N ASP A 239 -5.56 -11.88 -13.50
CA ASP A 239 -5.51 -10.60 -14.21
C ASP A 239 -4.97 -9.44 -13.35
N PRO A 240 -5.32 -9.33 -12.05
CA PRO A 240 -4.70 -8.35 -11.17
C PRO A 240 -3.17 -8.49 -11.04
N ALA A 241 -2.68 -9.72 -10.92
CA ALA A 241 -1.24 -9.96 -10.87
C ALA A 241 -0.58 -9.63 -12.22
N VAL A 242 -1.21 -10.03 -13.32
CA VAL A 242 -0.74 -9.77 -14.70
C VAL A 242 -0.70 -8.27 -14.99
N ALA A 243 -1.69 -7.49 -14.53
CA ALA A 243 -1.68 -6.03 -14.67
C ALA A 243 -0.42 -5.41 -14.06
N LEU A 244 -0.06 -5.80 -12.83
CA LEU A 244 1.16 -5.32 -12.16
C LEU A 244 2.43 -5.83 -12.83
N LEU A 245 2.50 -7.14 -13.13
CA LEU A 245 3.66 -7.80 -13.75
C LEU A 245 3.95 -7.29 -15.17
N SER A 246 2.97 -6.75 -15.86
CA SER A 246 3.14 -6.16 -17.19
C SER A 246 3.95 -4.85 -17.16
N ARG A 247 3.96 -4.16 -16.02
CA ARG A 247 4.66 -2.86 -15.84
C ARG A 247 5.87 -2.99 -14.91
N ILE A 248 5.79 -3.85 -13.91
CA ILE A 248 6.88 -4.12 -12.95
C ILE A 248 7.42 -5.52 -13.26
N PRO A 249 8.62 -5.66 -13.86
CA PRO A 249 9.10 -6.92 -14.41
C PRO A 249 9.64 -7.87 -13.32
N LEU A 250 8.79 -8.25 -12.36
CA LEU A 250 9.11 -9.26 -11.37
C LEU A 250 9.23 -10.63 -12.01
N LYS A 251 10.09 -11.49 -11.49
CA LYS A 251 10.30 -12.85 -11.99
C LYS A 251 10.05 -13.88 -10.91
N ALA A 252 9.70 -15.07 -11.35
CA ALA A 252 9.49 -16.19 -10.47
C ALA A 252 10.80 -16.65 -9.81
N ARG A 253 10.69 -17.13 -8.59
CA ARG A 253 11.80 -17.71 -7.80
C ARG A 253 12.95 -16.73 -7.50
N GLU A 254 12.69 -15.42 -7.53
CA GLU A 254 13.63 -14.39 -7.11
C GLU A 254 13.59 -14.15 -5.60
N ARG A 255 14.62 -13.49 -5.08
CA ARG A 255 14.63 -12.96 -3.72
C ARG A 255 14.09 -11.55 -3.72
N ALA A 256 13.13 -11.27 -2.84
CA ALA A 256 12.52 -9.96 -2.66
C ALA A 256 12.75 -9.45 -1.24
N LEU A 257 13.47 -8.33 -1.10
CA LEU A 257 13.58 -7.60 0.16
C LEU A 257 12.35 -6.72 0.31
N ILE A 258 11.49 -7.01 1.29
CA ILE A 258 10.30 -6.21 1.59
C ILE A 258 10.58 -5.35 2.81
N ALA A 259 10.99 -4.10 2.59
CA ALA A 259 11.17 -3.12 3.66
C ALA A 259 9.86 -2.38 3.98
N ALA A 260 8.96 -2.21 2.99
CA ALA A 260 7.62 -1.69 3.23
C ALA A 260 6.85 -2.56 4.25
N PRO A 261 6.09 -1.97 5.20
CA PRO A 261 5.39 -2.76 6.23
C PRO A 261 4.40 -3.76 5.63
N LEU A 262 4.49 -5.04 6.03
CA LEU A 262 3.63 -6.12 5.54
C LEU A 262 2.16 -5.95 5.95
N PHE A 263 1.88 -5.30 7.07
CA PHE A 263 0.51 -5.00 7.51
C PHE A 263 -0.16 -3.89 6.67
N HIS A 264 0.57 -3.26 5.76
CA HIS A 264 0.07 -2.20 4.89
C HIS A 264 -0.14 -2.73 3.45
N SER A 265 -1.10 -2.13 2.73
CA SER A 265 -1.49 -2.57 1.38
C SER A 265 -0.32 -2.77 0.42
N TRP A 266 0.71 -1.91 0.45
CA TRP A 266 1.87 -2.01 -0.43
C TRP A 266 2.79 -3.18 -0.11
N GLY A 267 3.20 -3.33 1.15
CA GLY A 267 4.00 -4.47 1.58
C GLY A 267 3.24 -5.79 1.38
N PHE A 268 1.94 -5.81 1.69
CA PHE A 268 1.08 -6.97 1.49
C PHE A 268 0.89 -7.32 0.01
N ALA A 269 0.81 -6.33 -0.88
CA ALA A 269 0.74 -6.57 -2.33
C ALA A 269 1.99 -7.29 -2.85
N HIS A 270 3.19 -6.86 -2.43
CA HIS A 270 4.44 -7.54 -2.78
C HIS A 270 4.53 -8.93 -2.17
N PHE A 271 4.09 -9.11 -0.93
CA PHE A 271 3.95 -10.43 -0.32
C PHE A 271 3.03 -11.33 -1.16
N SER A 272 1.84 -10.86 -1.53
CA SER A 272 0.87 -11.64 -2.31
C SER A 272 1.38 -11.99 -3.72
N LEU A 273 2.02 -11.03 -4.42
CA LEU A 273 2.63 -11.28 -5.73
C LEU A 273 3.79 -12.30 -5.65
N GLY A 274 4.62 -12.16 -4.65
CA GLY A 274 5.73 -13.08 -4.45
C GLY A 274 5.28 -14.51 -4.10
N LEU A 275 4.11 -14.69 -3.47
CA LEU A 275 3.52 -16.02 -3.26
C LEU A 275 3.23 -16.70 -4.60
N VAL A 276 2.61 -15.98 -5.53
CA VAL A 276 2.34 -16.49 -6.90
C VAL A 276 3.65 -16.80 -7.63
N LEU A 277 4.68 -15.97 -7.44
CA LEU A 277 5.97 -16.10 -8.10
C LEU A 277 6.95 -17.05 -7.39
N SER A 278 6.56 -17.71 -6.29
CA SER A 278 7.46 -18.55 -5.48
C SER A 278 8.71 -17.82 -4.98
N SER A 279 8.56 -16.55 -4.62
CA SER A 279 9.66 -15.69 -4.18
C SER A 279 10.16 -16.06 -2.79
N THR A 280 11.46 -15.86 -2.55
CA THR A 280 12.06 -15.88 -1.21
C THR A 280 11.97 -14.46 -0.63
N TYR A 281 11.37 -14.28 0.53
CA TYR A 281 11.30 -12.98 1.19
C TYR A 281 12.50 -12.76 2.11
N VAL A 282 13.17 -11.62 1.94
CA VAL A 282 14.13 -11.09 2.91
C VAL A 282 13.39 -10.02 3.71
N LEU A 283 13.23 -10.24 5.00
CA LEU A 283 12.45 -9.41 5.91
C LEU A 283 13.36 -8.80 6.98
N GLN A 284 13.10 -7.56 7.34
CA GLN A 284 13.75 -6.84 8.43
C GLN A 284 12.68 -6.22 9.32
N ARG A 285 12.74 -6.46 10.63
CA ARG A 285 11.75 -5.94 11.59
C ARG A 285 11.72 -4.41 11.60
N HIS A 286 12.87 -3.79 11.50
CA HIS A 286 13.01 -2.35 11.47
C HIS A 286 13.77 -1.93 10.22
N PHE A 287 13.29 -0.88 9.58
CA PHE A 287 14.02 -0.28 8.48
C PHE A 287 15.18 0.56 9.03
N ASP A 288 16.38 0.19 8.65
CA ASP A 288 17.59 1.00 8.76
C ASP A 288 18.24 1.11 7.39
N PRO A 289 18.59 2.31 6.91
CA PRO A 289 19.05 2.50 5.54
C PRO A 289 20.39 1.78 5.25
N GLU A 290 21.36 1.80 6.18
CA GLU A 290 22.64 1.11 6.00
C GLU A 290 22.47 -0.41 6.11
N ALA A 291 21.74 -0.90 7.12
CA ALA A 291 21.44 -2.32 7.26
C ALA A 291 20.66 -2.88 6.06
N THR A 292 19.81 -2.06 5.41
CA THR A 292 19.11 -2.45 4.19
C THR A 292 20.08 -2.65 3.02
N LEU A 293 21.04 -1.74 2.82
CA LEU A 293 22.07 -1.92 1.79
C LEU A 293 22.96 -3.14 2.08
N ALA A 294 23.34 -3.36 3.34
CA ALA A 294 24.08 -4.55 3.75
C ALA A 294 23.29 -5.85 3.50
N ALA A 295 21.97 -5.83 3.71
CA ALA A 295 21.09 -6.97 3.37
C ALA A 295 21.01 -7.22 1.87
N VAL A 296 21.03 -6.16 1.04
CA VAL A 296 21.10 -6.29 -0.43
C VAL A 296 22.39 -7.01 -0.84
N GLU A 297 23.54 -6.58 -0.34
CA GLU A 297 24.81 -7.26 -0.61
C GLU A 297 24.80 -8.72 -0.14
N ARG A 298 24.41 -8.95 1.11
CA ARG A 298 24.44 -10.28 1.76
C ARG A 298 23.51 -11.29 1.11
N TYR A 299 22.27 -10.92 0.86
CA TYR A 299 21.21 -11.85 0.41
C TYR A 299 20.95 -11.77 -1.09
N ARG A 300 21.56 -10.79 -1.79
CA ARG A 300 21.45 -10.62 -3.24
C ARG A 300 19.99 -10.62 -3.75
N PRO A 301 19.05 -9.87 -3.10
CA PRO A 301 17.71 -9.74 -3.67
C PRO A 301 17.76 -9.04 -5.01
N THR A 302 16.86 -9.42 -5.91
CA THR A 302 16.71 -8.76 -7.22
C THR A 302 15.58 -7.75 -7.21
N VAL A 303 14.75 -7.79 -6.17
CA VAL A 303 13.60 -6.90 -5.94
C VAL A 303 13.70 -6.28 -4.56
N MET A 304 13.43 -4.99 -4.47
CA MET A 304 13.26 -4.27 -3.20
C MET A 304 11.95 -3.49 -3.21
N ALA A 305 11.07 -3.75 -2.24
CA ALA A 305 9.82 -3.02 -2.05
C ALA A 305 9.94 -2.03 -0.89
N VAL A 306 9.79 -0.74 -1.19
CA VAL A 306 10.02 0.37 -0.26
C VAL A 306 8.91 1.43 -0.34
N VAL A 307 8.97 2.41 0.54
CA VAL A 307 8.18 3.65 0.46
C VAL A 307 9.12 4.85 0.24
N PRO A 308 8.66 5.98 -0.32
CA PRO A 308 9.53 7.09 -0.70
C PRO A 308 10.47 7.59 0.38
N VAL A 309 10.02 7.67 1.63
CA VAL A 309 10.89 8.09 2.76
C VAL A 309 12.05 7.12 3.00
N MET A 310 11.90 5.85 2.68
CA MET A 310 13.00 4.87 2.80
C MET A 310 14.07 5.14 1.74
N LEU A 311 13.67 5.43 0.49
CA LEU A 311 14.60 5.87 -0.55
C LEU A 311 15.30 7.17 -0.13
N GLN A 312 14.56 8.14 0.38
CA GLN A 312 15.11 9.41 0.85
C GLN A 312 16.18 9.18 1.94
N ARG A 313 15.91 8.32 2.93
CA ARG A 313 16.87 7.99 4.00
C ARG A 313 18.11 7.27 3.47
N ILE A 314 17.96 6.38 2.48
CA ILE A 314 19.10 5.76 1.80
C ILE A 314 19.93 6.84 1.09
N MET A 315 19.30 7.75 0.36
CA MET A 315 19.99 8.84 -0.36
C MET A 315 20.63 9.87 0.59
N GLN A 316 20.17 9.98 1.82
CA GLN A 316 20.76 10.82 2.87
C GLN A 316 22.02 10.22 3.52
N LEU A 317 22.27 8.93 3.35
CA LEU A 317 23.53 8.34 3.80
C LEU A 317 24.72 8.99 3.08
N PRO A 318 25.88 9.13 3.73
CA PRO A 318 27.10 9.57 3.05
C PRO A 318 27.41 8.70 1.83
N GLU A 319 27.85 9.30 0.74
CA GLU A 319 28.19 8.59 -0.51
C GLU A 319 29.15 7.40 -0.27
N LYS A 320 30.16 7.58 0.59
CA LYS A 320 31.07 6.51 0.99
C LYS A 320 30.35 5.30 1.60
N VAL A 321 29.26 5.52 2.34
CA VAL A 321 28.47 4.44 2.96
C VAL A 321 27.61 3.76 1.89
N ARG A 322 26.94 4.54 1.03
CA ARG A 322 26.11 4.00 -0.05
C ARG A 322 26.91 3.11 -1.02
N ARG A 323 28.14 3.54 -1.38
CA ARG A 323 29.03 2.81 -2.28
C ARG A 323 29.81 1.68 -1.62
N LYS A 324 29.70 1.49 -0.31
CA LYS A 324 30.34 0.40 0.42
C LYS A 324 29.78 -0.96 0.07
N TYR A 325 28.49 -1.02 -0.25
CA TYR A 325 27.74 -2.26 -0.44
C TYR A 325 27.48 -2.55 -1.91
N ASP A 326 27.64 -3.80 -2.32
CA ASP A 326 27.29 -4.25 -3.69
C ASP A 326 25.79 -4.40 -3.85
N THR A 327 25.16 -3.45 -4.53
CA THR A 327 23.73 -3.43 -4.84
C THR A 327 23.39 -3.89 -6.26
N SER A 328 24.38 -4.39 -7.02
CA SER A 328 24.25 -4.78 -8.44
C SER A 328 23.25 -5.91 -8.70
N SER A 329 22.83 -6.63 -7.66
CA SER A 329 21.77 -7.65 -7.77
C SER A 329 20.38 -7.06 -7.99
N LEU A 330 20.14 -5.80 -7.56
CA LEU A 330 18.84 -5.15 -7.69
C LEU A 330 18.53 -4.88 -9.17
N ARG A 331 17.36 -5.30 -9.58
CA ARG A 331 16.81 -5.12 -10.91
C ARG A 331 15.48 -4.33 -10.87
N VAL A 332 14.80 -4.40 -9.76
CA VAL A 332 13.53 -3.69 -9.51
C VAL A 332 13.55 -3.10 -8.11
N VAL A 333 13.39 -1.79 -8.03
CA VAL A 333 13.05 -1.10 -6.78
C VAL A 333 11.64 -0.56 -6.94
N ALA A 334 10.69 -1.19 -6.27
CA ALA A 334 9.28 -0.85 -6.37
C ALA A 334 8.88 0.07 -5.21
N VAL A 335 8.32 1.21 -5.52
CA VAL A 335 7.96 2.25 -4.55
C VAL A 335 6.48 2.62 -4.64
N SER A 336 5.84 2.84 -3.49
CA SER A 336 4.46 3.33 -3.38
C SER A 336 4.17 3.83 -1.96
N GLY A 337 2.95 4.27 -1.67
CA GLY A 337 2.45 4.64 -0.33
C GLY A 337 2.43 6.13 -0.04
N SER A 338 3.18 6.94 -0.76
CA SER A 338 3.12 8.41 -0.75
C SER A 338 3.64 8.97 -2.07
N ALA A 339 3.51 10.28 -2.28
CA ALA A 339 4.09 10.94 -3.44
C ALA A 339 5.60 10.69 -3.51
N LEU A 340 6.09 10.39 -4.72
CA LEU A 340 7.52 10.25 -5.02
C LEU A 340 7.99 11.54 -5.70
N PRO A 341 8.81 12.37 -5.02
CA PRO A 341 9.37 13.57 -5.64
C PRO A 341 10.22 13.22 -6.87
N GLY A 342 10.04 13.98 -7.96
CA GLY A 342 10.75 13.72 -9.22
C GLY A 342 12.28 13.79 -9.08
N GLU A 343 12.78 14.73 -8.25
CA GLU A 343 14.22 14.86 -7.97
C GLU A 343 14.76 13.64 -7.21
N LEU A 344 14.02 13.12 -6.22
CA LEU A 344 14.42 11.91 -5.50
C LEU A 344 14.48 10.71 -6.45
N ALA A 345 13.49 10.56 -7.33
CA ALA A 345 13.45 9.49 -8.32
C ALA A 345 14.66 9.56 -9.27
N THR A 346 14.95 10.75 -9.79
CA THR A 346 16.06 10.98 -10.73
C THR A 346 17.40 10.71 -10.06
N SER A 347 17.64 11.32 -8.89
CA SER A 347 18.89 11.14 -8.13
C SER A 347 19.12 9.68 -7.71
N PHE A 348 18.06 8.98 -7.32
CA PHE A 348 18.15 7.54 -7.01
C PHE A 348 18.58 6.72 -8.24
N MET A 349 17.96 6.99 -9.40
CA MET A 349 18.29 6.28 -10.64
C MET A 349 19.69 6.64 -11.16
N ASP A 350 20.18 7.85 -10.92
CA ASP A 350 21.54 8.26 -11.27
C ASP A 350 22.60 7.46 -10.50
N GLU A 351 22.30 7.07 -9.26
CA GLU A 351 23.23 6.32 -8.41
C GLU A 351 23.07 4.80 -8.54
N PHE A 352 21.84 4.30 -8.58
CA PHE A 352 21.55 2.86 -8.52
C PHE A 352 21.13 2.26 -9.88
N GLY A 353 20.97 3.08 -10.91
CA GLY A 353 20.52 2.67 -12.24
C GLY A 353 19.01 2.79 -12.46
N ASP A 354 18.57 2.59 -13.69
CA ASP A 354 17.17 2.71 -14.12
C ASP A 354 16.33 1.50 -13.70
N ILE A 355 16.17 1.32 -12.39
CA ILE A 355 15.49 0.18 -11.75
C ILE A 355 14.30 0.59 -10.88
N LEU A 356 13.93 1.88 -10.88
CA LEU A 356 12.88 2.43 -10.01
C LEU A 356 11.50 2.39 -10.69
N TYR A 357 10.53 1.77 -10.03
CA TYR A 357 9.13 1.66 -10.48
C TYR A 357 8.23 2.28 -9.43
N ASN A 358 7.40 3.25 -9.80
CA ASN A 358 6.48 3.93 -8.87
C ASN A 358 5.04 3.53 -9.15
N LEU A 359 4.38 2.94 -8.16
CA LEU A 359 2.94 2.64 -8.22
C LEU A 359 2.15 3.70 -7.47
N TYR A 360 1.21 4.33 -8.15
CA TYR A 360 0.20 5.19 -7.56
C TYR A 360 -1.10 4.43 -7.36
N GLY A 361 -1.66 4.54 -6.17
CA GLY A 361 -2.93 3.93 -5.79
C GLY A 361 -3.30 4.20 -4.33
N SER A 362 -4.37 3.57 -3.87
CA SER A 362 -4.82 3.64 -2.48
C SER A 362 -5.25 2.26 -1.99
N THR A 363 -5.48 2.12 -0.68
CA THR A 363 -6.02 0.86 -0.15
C THR A 363 -7.39 0.53 -0.75
N GLU A 364 -8.19 1.53 -1.09
CA GLU A 364 -9.53 1.37 -1.65
C GLU A 364 -9.50 1.07 -3.17
N ALA A 365 -8.64 1.78 -3.91
CA ALA A 365 -8.55 1.64 -5.37
C ALA A 365 -7.52 0.61 -5.84
N ALA A 366 -6.72 0.03 -4.95
CA ALA A 366 -5.55 -0.78 -5.20
C ALA A 366 -4.47 0.00 -5.96
N TRP A 367 -4.56 0.10 -7.28
CA TRP A 367 -3.68 0.89 -8.13
C TRP A 367 -4.47 1.70 -9.16
N ALA A 368 -3.88 2.81 -9.59
CA ALA A 368 -4.37 3.63 -10.69
C ALA A 368 -3.36 3.65 -11.85
N SER A 369 -2.09 3.87 -11.55
CA SER A 369 -1.03 3.94 -12.56
C SER A 369 0.30 3.44 -12.03
N ILE A 370 1.22 3.14 -12.96
CA ILE A 370 2.59 2.71 -12.66
C ILE A 370 3.55 3.45 -13.58
N ALA A 371 4.49 4.18 -13.00
CA ALA A 371 5.61 4.77 -13.71
C ALA A 371 6.79 3.79 -13.78
N THR A 372 7.29 3.55 -14.97
CA THR A 372 8.54 2.82 -15.22
C THR A 372 9.74 3.77 -15.12
N PRO A 373 10.98 3.27 -15.08
CA PRO A 373 12.17 4.11 -15.15
C PRO A 373 12.16 5.07 -16.34
N GLN A 374 11.69 4.61 -17.51
CA GLN A 374 11.57 5.44 -18.71
C GLN A 374 10.57 6.57 -18.53
N ASP A 375 9.41 6.30 -17.90
CA ASP A 375 8.43 7.33 -17.58
C ASP A 375 9.01 8.38 -16.63
N LEU A 376 9.71 7.93 -15.56
CA LEU A 376 10.33 8.80 -14.56
C LEU A 376 11.48 9.65 -15.14
N ARG A 377 12.25 9.10 -16.08
CA ARG A 377 13.29 9.88 -16.80
C ARG A 377 12.67 10.92 -17.74
N ALA A 378 11.64 10.52 -18.49
CA ALA A 378 11.00 11.41 -19.47
C ALA A 378 10.18 12.51 -18.82
N ALA A 379 9.59 12.24 -17.64
CA ALA A 379 8.73 13.16 -16.92
C ALA A 379 8.85 12.97 -15.40
N PRO A 380 9.89 13.53 -14.77
CA PRO A 380 10.09 13.43 -13.32
C PRO A 380 8.86 13.89 -12.55
N GLY A 381 8.42 13.11 -11.54
CA GLY A 381 7.22 13.38 -10.75
C GLY A 381 5.92 12.76 -11.31
N THR A 382 5.96 12.13 -12.48
CA THR A 382 4.80 11.39 -13.00
C THR A 382 4.47 10.17 -12.13
N ALA A 383 3.18 9.88 -12.00
CA ALA A 383 2.67 8.61 -11.46
C ALA A 383 2.59 7.50 -12.53
N GLY A 384 2.98 7.79 -13.79
CA GLY A 384 3.00 6.84 -14.90
C GLY A 384 1.67 6.69 -15.62
N VAL A 385 1.47 5.52 -16.23
CA VAL A 385 0.26 5.21 -16.99
C VAL A 385 -0.52 4.06 -16.36
N PRO A 386 -1.84 3.98 -16.57
CA PRO A 386 -2.66 2.87 -16.10
C PRO A 386 -2.16 1.53 -16.67
N PRO A 387 -1.99 0.48 -15.88
CA PRO A 387 -1.73 -0.85 -16.39
C PRO A 387 -2.98 -1.42 -17.09
N ARG A 388 -2.81 -2.47 -17.90
CA ARG A 388 -3.93 -3.12 -18.61
C ARG A 388 -5.05 -3.53 -17.65
N GLY A 389 -6.31 -3.30 -18.05
CA GLY A 389 -7.49 -3.55 -17.22
C GLY A 389 -7.78 -2.48 -16.18
N THR A 390 -7.03 -1.38 -16.19
CA THR A 390 -7.27 -0.22 -15.34
C THR A 390 -7.71 0.96 -16.18
N VAL A 391 -8.79 1.60 -15.78
CA VAL A 391 -9.30 2.85 -16.39
C VAL A 391 -9.11 3.97 -15.38
N VAL A 392 -8.51 5.07 -15.81
CA VAL A 392 -8.38 6.31 -15.04
C VAL A 392 -9.05 7.43 -15.82
N ARG A 393 -9.96 8.15 -15.18
CA ARG A 393 -10.59 9.36 -15.74
C ARG A 393 -10.55 10.48 -14.72
N LEU A 394 -10.60 11.70 -15.23
CA LEU A 394 -10.59 12.92 -14.45
C LEU A 394 -11.93 13.64 -14.59
N PHE A 395 -12.51 14.06 -13.47
CA PHE A 395 -13.80 14.73 -13.45
C PHE A 395 -13.73 16.07 -12.72
N ASP A 396 -14.46 17.06 -13.22
CA ASP A 396 -14.64 18.34 -12.56
C ASP A 396 -15.64 18.26 -11.38
N ASP A 397 -15.94 19.41 -10.76
CA ASP A 397 -16.89 19.50 -9.64
C ASP A 397 -18.34 19.21 -10.05
N GLN A 398 -18.68 19.27 -11.34
CA GLN A 398 -19.97 18.95 -11.90
C GLN A 398 -20.09 17.49 -12.34
N ASN A 399 -19.06 16.67 -12.06
CA ASN A 399 -18.94 15.28 -12.51
C ASN A 399 -18.91 15.12 -14.04
N GLN A 400 -18.42 16.14 -14.76
CA GLN A 400 -18.13 16.06 -16.18
C GLN A 400 -16.67 15.68 -16.38
N GLU A 401 -16.39 14.83 -17.36
CA GLU A 401 -15.00 14.48 -17.69
C GLU A 401 -14.25 15.71 -18.21
N VAL A 402 -13.07 15.98 -17.64
CA VAL A 402 -12.28 17.16 -18.04
C VAL A 402 -11.67 16.96 -19.42
N GLN A 403 -11.43 18.06 -20.14
CA GLN A 403 -10.76 18.01 -21.42
C GLN A 403 -9.30 17.54 -21.27
N PRO A 404 -8.71 16.92 -22.29
CA PRO A 404 -7.30 16.51 -22.26
C PRO A 404 -6.36 17.64 -21.82
N GLY A 405 -5.49 17.34 -20.86
CA GLY A 405 -4.59 18.33 -20.24
C GLY A 405 -5.22 19.16 -19.11
N GLY A 406 -6.54 19.04 -18.88
CA GLY A 406 -7.21 19.68 -17.75
C GLY A 406 -6.95 18.96 -16.44
N THR A 407 -7.03 19.71 -15.34
CA THR A 407 -6.94 19.19 -13.97
C THR A 407 -8.31 18.77 -13.46
N GLY A 408 -8.42 17.62 -12.81
CA GLY A 408 -9.67 17.10 -12.26
C GLY A 408 -9.46 16.07 -11.17
N ARG A 409 -10.55 15.68 -10.50
CA ARG A 409 -10.57 14.63 -9.49
C ARG A 409 -10.36 13.27 -10.15
N ILE A 410 -9.46 12.46 -9.58
CA ILE A 410 -9.03 11.19 -10.15
C ILE A 410 -9.99 10.08 -9.74
N PHE A 411 -10.57 9.41 -10.73
CA PHE A 411 -11.41 8.23 -10.56
C PHE A 411 -10.80 7.02 -11.27
N VAL A 412 -10.96 5.85 -10.67
CA VAL A 412 -10.30 4.61 -11.11
C VAL A 412 -11.28 3.46 -11.15
N ALA A 413 -11.24 2.65 -12.21
CA ALA A 413 -11.86 1.34 -12.28
C ALA A 413 -10.81 0.28 -12.56
N ASN A 414 -10.83 -0.81 -11.79
CA ASN A 414 -10.06 -2.03 -11.99
C ASN A 414 -10.72 -3.20 -11.25
N GLU A 415 -10.23 -4.42 -11.42
CA GLU A 415 -10.80 -5.62 -10.78
C GLU A 415 -10.51 -5.73 -9.26
N MET A 416 -9.68 -4.84 -8.72
CA MET A 416 -9.23 -4.88 -7.33
C MET A 416 -9.72 -3.69 -6.50
N LEU A 417 -10.80 -3.04 -6.91
CA LEU A 417 -11.48 -2.08 -6.05
C LEU A 417 -11.94 -2.76 -4.76
N PHE A 418 -11.93 -2.04 -3.63
CA PHE A 418 -12.42 -2.59 -2.38
C PHE A 418 -13.96 -2.76 -2.40
N ASP A 419 -14.45 -3.69 -1.59
CA ASP A 419 -15.90 -3.98 -1.48
C ASP A 419 -16.65 -2.92 -0.66
N GLY A 420 -15.90 -2.09 0.08
CA GLY A 420 -16.40 -1.05 0.98
C GLY A 420 -15.70 -1.08 2.33
N TYR A 421 -16.06 -0.14 3.20
CA TYR A 421 -15.52 -0.12 4.55
C TYR A 421 -16.29 -1.08 5.47
N THR A 422 -15.58 -1.79 6.35
CA THR A 422 -16.18 -2.69 7.35
C THR A 422 -17.14 -1.97 8.30
N SER A 423 -16.90 -0.67 8.51
CA SER A 423 -17.77 0.23 9.29
C SER A 423 -18.97 0.77 8.52
N GLY A 424 -19.19 0.33 7.28
CA GLY A 424 -20.20 0.87 6.38
C GLY A 424 -19.73 2.12 5.64
N GLY A 425 -20.41 2.41 4.51
CA GLY A 425 -20.08 3.49 3.59
C GLY A 425 -19.07 3.11 2.53
N ASN A 426 -18.93 3.99 1.55
CA ASN A 426 -18.03 3.82 0.41
C ASN A 426 -17.47 5.18 0.01
N LYS A 427 -16.51 5.21 -0.92
CA LYS A 427 -16.05 6.43 -1.59
C LYS A 427 -17.02 6.83 -2.71
N ALA A 428 -16.93 8.09 -3.17
CA ALA A 428 -17.68 8.56 -4.32
C ALA A 428 -17.42 7.65 -5.54
N ASN A 429 -18.50 7.37 -6.28
CA ASN A 429 -18.45 6.50 -7.46
C ASN A 429 -19.13 7.22 -8.64
N ILE A 430 -18.49 7.20 -9.80
CA ILE A 430 -19.02 7.70 -11.08
C ILE A 430 -18.87 6.56 -12.09
N GLU A 431 -19.97 6.08 -12.66
CA GLU A 431 -20.00 5.04 -13.69
C GLU A 431 -19.17 3.78 -13.33
N GLY A 432 -19.19 3.36 -12.07
CA GLY A 432 -18.41 2.21 -11.61
C GLY A 432 -16.94 2.54 -11.27
N MET A 433 -16.49 3.77 -11.48
CA MET A 433 -15.16 4.24 -11.13
C MET A 433 -15.16 4.83 -9.71
N LEU A 434 -14.19 4.45 -8.90
CA LEU A 434 -14.04 4.88 -7.52
C LEU A 434 -13.14 6.12 -7.44
N SER A 435 -13.57 7.14 -6.67
CA SER A 435 -12.74 8.29 -6.36
C SER A 435 -11.50 7.87 -5.55
N THR A 436 -10.31 8.30 -5.99
CA THR A 436 -9.09 8.17 -5.17
C THR A 436 -9.08 9.17 -4.01
N GLY A 437 -9.77 10.31 -4.17
CA GLY A 437 -9.73 11.48 -3.31
C GLY A 437 -8.53 12.38 -3.62
N ASP A 438 -7.90 12.18 -4.76
CA ASP A 438 -6.80 13.00 -5.26
C ASP A 438 -7.24 13.77 -6.49
N VAL A 439 -6.49 14.84 -6.81
CA VAL A 439 -6.65 15.68 -8.00
C VAL A 439 -5.38 15.61 -8.83
N GLY A 440 -5.50 15.66 -10.15
CA GLY A 440 -4.36 15.60 -11.04
C GLY A 440 -4.71 15.88 -12.49
N HIS A 441 -3.73 15.73 -13.37
CA HIS A 441 -3.90 15.86 -14.82
C HIS A 441 -3.21 14.71 -15.56
N ILE A 442 -3.58 14.53 -16.82
CA ILE A 442 -2.94 13.57 -17.73
C ILE A 442 -2.27 14.36 -18.84
N ASP A 443 -0.97 14.10 -19.07
CA ASP A 443 -0.21 14.77 -20.13
C ASP A 443 -0.54 14.22 -21.54
N ALA A 444 -0.01 14.86 -22.58
CA ALA A 444 -0.21 14.46 -23.98
C ALA A 444 0.30 13.04 -24.30
N ASN A 445 1.13 12.45 -23.44
CA ASN A 445 1.65 11.08 -23.58
C ASN A 445 0.86 10.06 -22.72
N GLY A 446 -0.25 10.47 -22.11
CA GLY A 446 -1.11 9.62 -21.28
C GLY A 446 -0.55 9.37 -19.87
N ARG A 447 0.45 10.11 -19.42
CA ARG A 447 1.04 9.96 -18.09
C ARG A 447 0.26 10.80 -17.09
N LEU A 448 -0.11 10.16 -15.97
CA LEU A 448 -0.81 10.80 -14.86
C LEU A 448 0.17 11.57 -13.96
N PHE A 449 -0.23 12.76 -13.55
CA PHE A 449 0.41 13.56 -12.51
C PHE A 449 -0.59 13.79 -11.40
N VAL A 450 -0.20 13.51 -10.16
CA VAL A 450 -1.01 13.75 -8.97
C VAL A 450 -0.60 15.07 -8.35
N GLU A 451 -1.49 16.06 -8.36
CA GLU A 451 -1.21 17.41 -7.86
C GLU A 451 -1.44 17.52 -6.35
N GLY A 452 -2.32 16.69 -5.80
CA GLY A 452 -2.57 16.65 -4.37
C GLY A 452 -3.88 15.98 -4.00
N ARG A 453 -4.25 16.13 -2.74
CA ARG A 453 -5.52 15.66 -2.19
C ARG A 453 -6.60 16.69 -2.43
N ASP A 454 -7.79 16.24 -2.85
CA ASP A 454 -8.98 17.07 -3.00
C ASP A 454 -9.37 17.74 -1.67
N ASP A 455 -9.26 17.01 -0.55
CA ASP A 455 -9.54 17.50 0.79
C ASP A 455 -8.38 18.29 1.46
N GLU A 456 -7.19 18.32 0.85
CA GLU A 456 -6.03 19.12 1.30
C GLU A 456 -5.81 20.38 0.45
N MET A 457 -6.60 20.60 -0.60
CA MET A 457 -6.51 21.79 -1.45
C MET A 457 -6.75 23.05 -0.62
N ILE A 458 -5.86 24.02 -0.74
CA ILE A 458 -5.92 25.30 -0.04
C ILE A 458 -6.57 26.32 -0.95
N VAL A 459 -7.69 26.90 -0.53
CA VAL A 459 -8.34 28.00 -1.26
C VAL A 459 -7.85 29.32 -0.68
N SER A 460 -6.91 29.96 -1.37
CA SER A 460 -6.29 31.21 -0.94
C SER A 460 -6.69 32.36 -1.87
N GLY A 461 -7.53 33.28 -1.38
CA GLY A 461 -8.00 34.42 -2.16
C GLY A 461 -8.81 34.06 -3.42
N GLY A 462 -9.50 32.91 -3.41
CA GLY A 462 -10.25 32.39 -4.55
C GLY A 462 -9.43 31.50 -5.49
N GLU A 463 -8.11 31.37 -5.26
CA GLU A 463 -7.22 30.53 -6.04
C GLU A 463 -7.02 29.17 -5.36
N ASN A 464 -7.06 28.10 -6.15
CA ASN A 464 -6.82 26.74 -5.68
C ASN A 464 -5.31 26.45 -5.67
N VAL A 465 -4.77 26.12 -4.50
CA VAL A 465 -3.36 25.77 -4.32
C VAL A 465 -3.25 24.36 -3.79
N PHE A 466 -2.54 23.51 -4.52
CA PHE A 466 -2.18 22.20 -4.04
C PHE A 466 -0.87 22.27 -3.27
N PRO A 467 -0.85 21.88 -1.97
CA PRO A 467 0.36 21.95 -1.15
C PRO A 467 1.57 21.26 -1.78
N ALA A 468 1.35 20.13 -2.46
CA ALA A 468 2.41 19.33 -3.07
C ALA A 468 3.29 20.14 -4.05
N GLU A 469 2.72 21.03 -4.84
CA GLU A 469 3.48 21.85 -5.79
C GLU A 469 4.48 22.77 -5.09
N VAL A 470 4.08 23.34 -3.95
CA VAL A 470 4.96 24.20 -3.15
C VAL A 470 5.98 23.35 -2.37
N GLU A 471 5.57 22.19 -1.86
CA GLU A 471 6.43 21.22 -1.18
C GLU A 471 7.54 20.72 -2.11
N ASP A 472 7.20 20.34 -3.33
CA ASP A 472 8.14 19.87 -4.35
C ASP A 472 9.14 20.95 -4.75
N LEU A 473 8.67 22.19 -4.90
CA LEU A 473 9.58 23.31 -5.18
C LEU A 473 10.53 23.56 -4.01
N LEU A 474 10.03 23.59 -2.77
CA LEU A 474 10.85 23.80 -1.59
C LEU A 474 11.90 22.69 -1.43
N ALA A 475 11.54 21.43 -1.72
CA ALA A 475 12.43 20.28 -1.65
C ALA A 475 13.62 20.37 -2.64
N ARG A 476 13.46 21.08 -3.77
CA ARG A 476 14.54 21.34 -4.75
C ARG A 476 15.57 22.35 -4.25
N HIS A 477 15.27 23.11 -3.20
CA HIS A 477 16.21 24.09 -2.69
C HIS A 477 17.37 23.40 -1.94
N ALA A 478 18.61 23.74 -2.28
CA ALA A 478 19.82 23.09 -1.75
C ALA A 478 19.92 23.04 -0.20
N GLY A 479 19.30 24.01 0.48
CA GLY A 479 19.28 24.08 1.94
C GLY A 479 18.13 23.36 2.62
N VAL A 480 17.19 22.76 1.88
CA VAL A 480 16.00 22.07 2.39
C VAL A 480 16.20 20.56 2.35
N ALA A 481 15.94 19.88 3.46
CA ALA A 481 15.90 18.44 3.54
C ALA A 481 14.49 17.92 3.28
N GLU A 482 13.48 18.54 3.91
CA GLU A 482 12.07 18.18 3.79
C GLU A 482 11.19 19.44 3.91
N ALA A 483 10.01 19.41 3.29
CA ALA A 483 9.01 20.45 3.43
C ALA A 483 7.60 19.85 3.48
N ALA A 484 6.71 20.48 4.25
CA ALA A 484 5.29 20.22 4.25
C ALA A 484 4.54 21.55 4.28
N VAL A 485 3.43 21.66 3.54
CA VAL A 485 2.62 22.87 3.45
C VAL A 485 1.18 22.56 3.85
N ILE A 486 0.60 23.43 4.66
CA ILE A 486 -0.82 23.36 5.05
C ILE A 486 -1.51 24.69 4.83
N GLY A 487 -2.84 24.64 4.68
CA GLY A 487 -3.70 25.81 4.77
C GLY A 487 -3.98 26.16 6.23
N ILE A 488 -3.80 27.42 6.59
CA ILE A 488 -4.25 27.94 7.89
C ILE A 488 -5.30 29.02 7.66
N PRO A 489 -6.30 29.16 8.57
CA PRO A 489 -7.35 30.15 8.40
C PRO A 489 -6.80 31.58 8.27
N ASP A 490 -7.35 32.35 7.35
CA ASP A 490 -7.03 33.76 7.13
C ASP A 490 -8.32 34.56 6.94
N LYS A 491 -8.39 35.77 7.55
CA LYS A 491 -9.61 36.59 7.51
C LYS A 491 -9.87 37.24 6.15
N GLU A 492 -8.82 37.52 5.40
CA GLU A 492 -8.88 38.21 4.12
C GLU A 492 -8.96 37.22 2.95
N PHE A 493 -8.17 36.15 3.00
CA PHE A 493 -8.01 35.20 1.91
C PHE A 493 -8.75 33.88 2.12
N GLY A 494 -9.51 33.73 3.23
CA GLY A 494 -10.14 32.46 3.63
C GLY A 494 -9.11 31.49 4.23
N GLN A 495 -8.09 31.16 3.44
CA GLN A 495 -6.92 30.40 3.88
C GLN A 495 -5.64 31.03 3.36
N ARG A 496 -4.52 30.80 4.05
CA ARG A 496 -3.17 31.11 3.60
C ARG A 496 -2.24 29.91 3.79
N LEU A 497 -1.18 29.88 3.03
CA LEU A 497 -0.20 28.81 3.11
C LEU A 497 0.75 29.04 4.28
N LYS A 498 1.03 27.95 5.04
CA LYS A 498 2.11 27.86 6.01
C LYS A 498 3.00 26.68 5.65
N ALA A 499 4.30 26.92 5.49
CA ALA A 499 5.29 25.89 5.22
C ALA A 499 6.02 25.47 6.51
N PHE A 500 6.24 24.18 6.67
CA PHE A 500 7.09 23.57 7.70
C PHE A 500 8.30 22.97 7.01
N VAL A 501 9.50 23.34 7.41
CA VAL A 501 10.73 23.03 6.69
C VAL A 501 11.77 22.42 7.62
N VAL A 502 12.32 21.27 7.21
CA VAL A 502 13.50 20.68 7.81
C VAL A 502 14.72 21.11 7.00
N ARG A 503 15.67 21.77 7.65
CA ARG A 503 16.91 22.20 7.00
C ARG A 503 17.87 21.03 6.80
N ARG A 504 18.67 21.07 5.75
CA ARG A 504 19.84 20.20 5.64
C ARG A 504 20.89 20.57 6.71
N PRO A 505 21.68 19.61 7.18
CA PRO A 505 22.75 19.88 8.15
C PRO A 505 23.67 21.02 7.67
N GLY A 506 23.92 21.98 8.56
CA GLY A 506 24.75 23.15 8.25
C GLY A 506 24.07 24.29 7.47
N SER A 507 22.82 24.12 7.04
CA SER A 507 22.07 25.17 6.34
C SER A 507 21.62 26.27 7.30
N LYS A 508 21.89 27.54 6.91
CA LYS A 508 21.47 28.76 7.62
C LYS A 508 20.29 29.44 6.91
N LEU A 509 19.50 28.67 6.18
CA LEU A 509 18.38 29.16 5.37
C LEU A 509 17.35 29.88 6.24
N THR A 510 16.89 31.05 5.77
CA THR A 510 15.88 31.88 6.43
C THR A 510 14.52 31.73 5.76
N ASP A 511 13.45 32.16 6.45
CA ASP A 511 12.09 32.14 5.90
C ASP A 511 11.95 33.11 4.70
N GLU A 512 12.57 34.28 4.75
CA GLU A 512 12.53 35.26 3.65
C GLU A 512 13.24 34.75 2.39
N GLN A 513 14.31 33.98 2.53
CA GLN A 513 14.99 33.34 1.40
C GLN A 513 14.08 32.30 0.73
N LEU A 514 13.37 31.48 1.52
CA LEU A 514 12.42 30.50 0.99
C LEU A 514 11.21 31.16 0.33
N LYS A 515 10.63 32.18 0.95
CA LYS A 515 9.53 32.97 0.35
C LYS A 515 9.96 33.58 -0.97
N THR A 516 11.15 34.16 -1.03
CA THR A 516 11.72 34.73 -2.26
C THR A 516 11.92 33.64 -3.31
N TYR A 517 12.43 32.47 -2.92
CA TYR A 517 12.62 31.33 -3.82
C TYR A 517 11.29 30.86 -4.41
N VAL A 518 10.24 30.70 -3.57
CA VAL A 518 8.91 30.32 -4.06
C VAL A 518 8.35 31.41 -4.99
N LYS A 519 8.46 32.69 -4.61
CA LYS A 519 7.98 33.84 -5.40
C LYS A 519 8.63 33.94 -6.78
N SER A 520 9.88 33.49 -6.90
CA SER A 520 10.63 33.53 -8.16
C SER A 520 10.28 32.37 -9.10
N ASN A 521 9.65 31.33 -8.60
CA ASN A 521 9.39 30.08 -9.34
C ASN A 521 7.89 29.74 -9.49
N LEU A 522 7.03 30.26 -8.61
CA LEU A 522 5.59 30.03 -8.64
C LEU A 522 4.78 31.33 -8.56
N ALA A 523 3.48 31.22 -8.81
CA ALA A 523 2.55 32.34 -8.71
C ALA A 523 2.52 32.93 -7.29
N ARG A 524 2.29 34.24 -7.17
CA ARG A 524 2.36 35.00 -5.90
C ARG A 524 1.43 34.44 -4.81
N TYR A 525 0.26 33.92 -5.18
CA TYR A 525 -0.71 33.34 -4.24
C TYR A 525 -0.26 31.98 -3.67
N LYS A 526 0.77 31.34 -4.27
CA LYS A 526 1.38 30.09 -3.79
C LYS A 526 2.53 30.32 -2.80
N VAL A 527 2.91 31.58 -2.54
CA VAL A 527 3.98 31.88 -1.59
C VAL A 527 3.49 31.69 -0.16
N PRO A 528 4.14 30.83 0.66
CA PRO A 528 3.80 30.69 2.06
C PRO A 528 3.91 32.03 2.81
N ARG A 529 2.89 32.38 3.57
CA ARG A 529 2.93 33.59 4.44
C ARG A 529 3.81 33.36 5.66
N GLU A 530 3.85 32.12 6.14
CA GLU A 530 4.65 31.71 7.29
C GLU A 530 5.54 30.52 6.88
N VAL A 531 6.78 30.52 7.37
CA VAL A 531 7.69 29.37 7.28
C VAL A 531 8.18 29.06 8.69
N GLU A 532 7.93 27.84 9.14
CA GLU A 532 8.37 27.32 10.43
C GLU A 532 9.44 26.26 10.22
N PHE A 533 10.56 26.39 10.90
CA PHE A 533 11.65 25.40 10.83
C PHE A 533 11.52 24.38 11.94
N MET A 534 11.71 23.11 11.60
CA MET A 534 11.60 21.95 12.49
C MET A 534 12.82 21.06 12.36
N ASP A 535 13.06 20.23 13.37
CA ASP A 535 14.11 19.20 13.30
C ASP A 535 13.64 18.00 12.45
N GLU A 536 12.35 17.64 12.53
CA GLU A 536 11.73 16.56 11.74
C GLU A 536 10.24 16.82 11.49
N LEU A 537 9.71 16.31 10.37
CA LEU A 537 8.28 16.33 10.09
C LEU A 537 7.58 15.12 10.75
N PRO A 538 6.38 15.33 11.36
CA PRO A 538 5.63 14.23 11.96
C PRO A 538 5.16 13.24 10.91
N ARG A 539 5.51 11.96 11.07
CA ARG A 539 5.18 10.90 10.13
C ARG A 539 4.37 9.78 10.76
N ASN A 540 3.64 9.06 9.92
CA ASN A 540 3.02 7.78 10.29
C ASN A 540 4.01 6.62 10.03
N SER A 541 3.61 5.39 10.36
CA SER A 541 4.41 4.18 10.19
C SER A 541 4.78 3.86 8.73
N THR A 542 4.05 4.42 7.77
CA THR A 542 4.36 4.29 6.34
C THR A 542 5.23 5.43 5.83
N GLY A 543 5.71 6.29 6.74
CA GLY A 543 6.54 7.42 6.39
C GLY A 543 5.80 8.63 5.79
N LYS A 544 4.47 8.58 5.67
CA LYS A 544 3.67 9.70 5.18
C LYS A 544 3.62 10.80 6.25
N VAL A 545 3.85 12.06 5.85
CA VAL A 545 3.72 13.23 6.73
C VAL A 545 2.29 13.36 7.25
N VAL A 546 2.15 13.54 8.56
CA VAL A 546 0.84 13.68 9.22
C VAL A 546 0.52 15.17 9.38
N LYS A 547 0.04 15.81 8.30
CA LYS A 547 -0.22 17.27 8.24
C LYS A 547 -1.14 17.79 9.37
N ARG A 548 -2.10 16.99 9.83
CA ARG A 548 -2.97 17.37 10.97
C ARG A 548 -2.21 17.66 12.28
N LYS A 549 -1.01 17.09 12.44
CA LYS A 549 -0.16 17.39 13.61
C LYS A 549 0.61 18.70 13.46
N LEU A 550 0.66 19.26 12.26
CA LEU A 550 1.27 20.56 11.95
C LEU A 550 0.24 21.70 12.09
N ALA A 551 -1.05 21.38 12.00
CA ALA A 551 -2.10 22.38 12.17
C ALA A 551 -2.15 22.88 13.64
N PRO A 552 -2.35 24.19 13.87
CA PRO A 552 -2.56 24.71 15.22
C PRO A 552 -3.77 24.00 15.85
N PRO A 553 -3.78 23.77 17.18
CA PRO A 553 -4.90 23.14 17.85
C PRO A 553 -6.17 23.96 17.54
N ALA A 554 -7.20 23.26 17.06
CA ALA A 554 -8.48 23.90 16.77
C ALA A 554 -8.98 24.63 18.04
N HIS A 555 -9.09 25.95 18.00
CA HIS A 555 -9.79 26.70 19.03
C HIS A 555 -11.20 26.11 19.11
N LYS A 556 -11.58 25.60 20.28
CA LYS A 556 -12.96 25.25 20.59
C LYS A 556 -13.80 26.54 20.60
N GLY A 557 -14.13 27.02 19.42
CA GLY A 557 -15.09 28.10 19.19
C GLY A 557 -16.45 27.46 18.93
N ASN A 558 -17.45 27.94 19.67
CA ASN A 558 -18.86 27.56 19.66
C ASN A 558 -19.39 27.29 18.25
N GLY A 559 -20.18 26.19 18.17
CA GLY A 559 -20.77 25.69 16.95
C GLY A 559 -21.44 26.74 16.06
N ALA A 560 -20.86 26.98 14.93
CA ALA A 560 -21.55 27.49 13.76
C ALA A 560 -21.72 26.32 12.77
N LYS A 561 -22.97 25.88 12.58
CA LYS A 561 -23.37 24.95 11.53
C LYS A 561 -22.91 25.49 10.16
N PRO A 562 -22.46 24.66 9.24
CA PRO A 562 -22.19 25.09 7.87
C PRO A 562 -23.47 25.68 7.26
N ALA A 563 -23.41 26.89 6.74
CA ALA A 563 -24.50 27.53 6.04
C ALA A 563 -24.82 26.73 4.76
N ALA A 564 -26.06 26.26 4.66
CA ALA A 564 -26.60 25.66 3.44
C ALA A 564 -26.51 26.68 2.29
N ARG A 565 -25.86 26.34 1.18
CA ARG A 565 -25.84 27.15 -0.06
C ARG A 565 -27.26 27.29 -0.58
N SER A 566 -27.85 28.47 -0.45
CA SER A 566 -29.13 28.84 -1.07
C SER A 566 -28.90 29.11 -2.55
N SER A 567 -29.41 28.25 -3.43
CA SER A 567 -29.54 28.53 -4.85
C SER A 567 -30.57 29.65 -5.07
N LYS A 568 -30.13 30.87 -5.33
CA LYS A 568 -31.01 31.91 -5.87
C LYS A 568 -31.26 31.65 -7.35
N ARG A 569 -32.44 31.08 -7.65
CA ARG A 569 -33.05 31.14 -8.97
C ARG A 569 -33.40 32.60 -9.29
N ALA A 570 -32.73 33.17 -10.29
CA ALA A 570 -33.17 34.40 -10.91
C ALA A 570 -34.32 34.07 -11.86
N SER A 571 -35.55 34.43 -11.50
CA SER A 571 -36.70 34.48 -12.41
C SER A 571 -36.62 35.73 -13.26
N GLN A 572 -36.28 35.59 -14.54
CA GLN A 572 -36.57 36.65 -15.52
C GLN A 572 -38.06 36.65 -15.84
N LYS A 573 -38.74 37.72 -15.48
CA LYS A 573 -40.07 38.04 -15.98
C LYS A 573 -39.91 38.71 -17.34
N THR A 574 -40.58 38.14 -18.31
CA THR A 574 -40.87 38.70 -19.65
C THR A 574 -41.70 39.99 -19.55
N ARG A 575 -41.30 40.97 -20.25
CA ARG A 575 -42.16 41.91 -21.01
C ARG A 575 -41.49 42.25 -22.34
#